data_752fd8fb4566ed68de77a88e9e2a305a
#
_entry.id   752fd8fb4566ed68de77a88e9e2a305a
#
_cell.length_a   1.000
_cell.length_b   1.000
_cell.length_c   1.000
_cell.angle_alpha   90.00
_cell.angle_beta   90.00
_cell.angle_gamma   90.00
#
_symmetry.space_group_name_H-M   'P 1'
#
loop_
_entity.id
_entity.type
_entity.pdbx_description
1 polymer ?
#
loop_
_entity_poly.entity_id
_entity_poly.type
_entity_poly.pdbx_seq_one_letter_code
_entity_poly.pdbx_strand_id
1 'polypeptide(L)'
;FTSIRQPAYMAMPYGDTEFHSGEFGNELERFLYNYDLLKTKTVNIEKTLPANQRDGFFEIVKYPIFSAALIAEKELEAQEARDIARPGLFPNDDEAKAAAAVSLSAYNTLKQLNAYYMKLGKGKWSNFISINGAEMQAPQLPGTLTANEIKQLKGEAFDRDQDLQPLVNFTKPIIAKNAYDYTSYTKAPVLKGQTAQDIELKPLLGHSNKAVKLPKGASLRYKFASSQIGDTRFTLAVIPSYLQNAKNMRVSVSIDNAQPVVCQMKEDTSSKDSKFSIWRGQVLKSFYVTLLDGYHTIDIKALDDNVIIDQWALDFDVDREYYVFPVLK
;
A
#
# COMPACT_ATOMS: atom_id res chain seq x y z
N PHE A 1 6.16 -3.69 -1.36
CA PHE A 1 6.59 -5.01 -0.90
C PHE A 1 7.19 -4.96 0.51
N THR A 2 8.15 -4.10 0.75
CA THR A 2 8.71 -3.86 2.10
C THR A 2 7.72 -3.20 3.06
N SER A 3 6.61 -2.68 2.56
CA SER A 3 5.59 -2.03 3.38
C SER A 3 4.66 -2.99 4.12
N ILE A 4 4.58 -4.26 3.71
CA ILE A 4 3.70 -5.23 4.35
C ILE A 4 4.32 -5.76 5.63
N ARG A 5 5.65 -5.89 5.66
CA ARG A 5 6.38 -6.40 6.80
C ARG A 5 7.73 -5.73 6.97
N GLN A 6 8.11 -5.57 8.20
CA GLN A 6 9.49 -5.20 8.51
C GLN A 6 10.44 -6.33 8.12
N PRO A 7 11.60 -6.00 7.56
CA PRO A 7 12.62 -6.98 7.30
C PRO A 7 12.98 -7.78 8.57
N ALA A 8 13.14 -9.07 8.43
CA ALA A 8 13.41 -9.98 9.56
C ALA A 8 14.65 -9.58 10.38
N TYR A 9 15.65 -9.00 9.74
CA TYR A 9 16.86 -8.51 10.42
C TYR A 9 16.62 -7.37 11.42
N MET A 10 15.45 -6.78 11.44
CA MET A 10 15.08 -5.77 12.45
C MET A 10 14.49 -6.38 13.71
N ALA A 11 14.55 -7.70 13.87
CA ALA A 11 14.10 -8.45 15.05
C ALA A 11 12.67 -8.06 15.51
N MET A 12 11.79 -7.72 14.56
CA MET A 12 10.40 -7.45 14.90
C MET A 12 9.71 -8.78 15.18
N PRO A 13 8.98 -8.86 16.27
CA PRO A 13 8.16 -10.03 16.54
C PRO A 13 7.18 -10.23 15.37
N TYR A 14 6.84 -11.49 15.11
CA TYR A 14 5.73 -11.83 14.23
C TYR A 14 4.50 -11.09 14.72
N GLY A 15 4.11 -10.05 14.02
CA GLY A 15 2.97 -9.20 14.33
C GLY A 15 2.09 -9.07 13.12
N ASP A 16 0.84 -8.75 13.39
CA ASP A 16 -0.08 -8.37 12.35
C ASP A 16 0.42 -7.12 11.63
N THR A 17 0.03 -6.99 10.38
CA THR A 17 0.27 -5.79 9.60
C THR A 17 -0.72 -4.70 10.01
N GLU A 18 -0.57 -3.50 9.44
CA GLU A 18 -1.54 -2.41 9.60
C GLU A 18 -2.79 -2.59 8.72
N PHE A 19 -2.85 -3.66 7.90
CA PHE A 19 -4.02 -3.94 7.07
C PHE A 19 -5.17 -4.48 7.91
N HIS A 20 -6.38 -4.04 7.61
CA HIS A 20 -7.60 -4.55 8.25
C HIS A 20 -8.24 -5.63 7.37
N SER A 21 -8.51 -6.79 7.99
CA SER A 21 -9.36 -7.82 7.42
C SER A 21 -10.81 -7.46 7.73
N GLY A 22 -11.65 -7.33 6.72
CA GLY A 22 -13.08 -7.10 6.86
C GLY A 22 -13.54 -5.66 7.07
N GLU A 23 -12.64 -4.70 7.30
CA GLU A 23 -12.97 -3.28 7.40
C GLU A 23 -12.43 -2.46 6.21
N PHE A 24 -12.91 -1.23 6.08
CA PHE A 24 -12.45 -0.26 5.08
C PHE A 24 -12.57 -0.75 3.64
N GLY A 25 -13.67 -1.45 3.34
CA GLY A 25 -13.91 -2.06 2.04
C GLY A 25 -12.93 -3.19 1.78
N ASN A 26 -12.76 -4.07 2.77
CA ASN A 26 -11.86 -5.21 2.70
C ASN A 26 -10.46 -4.78 2.25
N GLU A 27 -9.78 -3.98 3.09
CA GLU A 27 -8.49 -3.39 2.75
C GLU A 27 -7.46 -4.45 2.36
N LEU A 28 -7.41 -5.55 3.10
CA LEU A 28 -6.57 -6.71 2.83
C LEU A 28 -6.87 -7.29 1.44
N GLU A 29 -8.13 -7.58 1.16
CA GLU A 29 -8.58 -8.13 -0.11
C GLU A 29 -8.30 -7.20 -1.29
N ARG A 30 -8.52 -5.89 -1.15
CA ARG A 30 -8.18 -4.92 -2.18
C ARG A 30 -6.69 -4.91 -2.51
N PHE A 31 -5.86 -5.10 -1.51
CA PHE A 31 -4.41 -5.16 -1.70
C PHE A 31 -4.01 -6.44 -2.46
N LEU A 32 -4.52 -7.59 -2.04
CA LEU A 32 -4.27 -8.87 -2.70
C LEU A 32 -4.82 -8.89 -4.12
N TYR A 33 -6.01 -8.35 -4.36
CA TYR A 33 -6.60 -8.23 -5.69
C TYR A 33 -5.69 -7.47 -6.67
N ASN A 34 -5.01 -6.42 -6.24
CA ASN A 34 -4.05 -5.72 -7.09
C ASN A 34 -2.87 -6.61 -7.50
N TYR A 35 -2.42 -7.51 -6.62
CA TYR A 35 -1.41 -8.51 -6.98
C TYR A 35 -1.94 -9.53 -7.99
N ASP A 36 -3.20 -9.95 -7.88
CA ASP A 36 -3.80 -10.88 -8.84
C ASP A 36 -3.90 -10.26 -10.23
N LEU A 37 -4.26 -8.99 -10.32
CA LEU A 37 -4.20 -8.25 -11.58
C LEU A 37 -2.78 -8.21 -12.17
N LEU A 38 -1.76 -8.02 -11.33
CA LEU A 38 -0.37 -8.03 -11.78
C LEU A 38 0.07 -9.43 -12.22
N LYS A 39 -0.27 -10.48 -11.49
CA LYS A 39 -0.02 -11.88 -11.87
C LYS A 39 -0.65 -12.20 -13.24
N THR A 40 -1.92 -11.84 -13.41
CA THR A 40 -2.67 -12.05 -14.66
C THR A 40 -2.01 -11.33 -15.85
N LYS A 41 -1.67 -10.05 -15.69
CA LYS A 41 -0.97 -9.28 -16.72
C LYS A 41 0.39 -9.91 -17.06
N THR A 42 1.14 -10.35 -16.07
CA THR A 42 2.45 -11.00 -16.23
C THR A 42 2.33 -12.28 -17.05
N VAL A 43 1.38 -13.15 -16.72
CA VAL A 43 1.12 -14.39 -17.48
C VAL A 43 0.71 -14.10 -18.91
N ASN A 44 -0.12 -13.09 -19.15
CA ASN A 44 -0.54 -12.72 -20.48
C ASN A 44 0.62 -12.19 -21.35
N ILE A 45 1.52 -11.41 -20.77
CA ILE A 45 2.75 -10.97 -21.46
C ILE A 45 3.65 -12.17 -21.77
N GLU A 46 3.90 -13.06 -20.80
CA GLU A 46 4.74 -14.24 -20.97
C GLU A 46 4.31 -15.11 -22.14
N LYS A 47 2.99 -15.29 -22.35
CA LYS A 47 2.44 -16.07 -23.47
C LYS A 47 2.83 -15.51 -24.84
N THR A 48 3.06 -14.21 -24.95
CA THR A 48 3.45 -13.54 -26.21
C THR A 48 4.95 -13.60 -26.49
N LEU A 49 5.78 -14.01 -25.53
CA LEU A 49 7.22 -13.98 -25.65
C LEU A 49 7.77 -15.23 -26.39
N PRO A 50 8.79 -15.06 -27.24
CA PRO A 50 9.54 -16.15 -27.80
C PRO A 50 10.19 -17.03 -26.71
N ALA A 51 10.37 -18.31 -26.96
CA ALA A 51 10.91 -19.25 -25.98
C ALA A 51 12.27 -18.84 -25.41
N ASN A 52 13.15 -18.26 -26.24
CA ASN A 52 14.48 -17.82 -25.82
C ASN A 52 14.50 -16.57 -24.94
N GLN A 53 13.37 -15.90 -24.75
CA GLN A 53 13.24 -14.72 -23.88
C GLN A 53 12.53 -15.05 -22.56
N ARG A 54 11.91 -16.21 -22.43
CA ARG A 54 11.07 -16.55 -21.27
C ARG A 54 11.86 -16.70 -19.98
N ASP A 55 13.05 -17.25 -20.02
CA ASP A 55 13.89 -17.39 -18.82
C ASP A 55 14.29 -16.01 -18.27
N GLY A 56 14.71 -15.09 -19.15
CA GLY A 56 15.03 -13.72 -18.73
C GLY A 56 13.81 -12.96 -18.23
N PHE A 57 12.66 -13.11 -18.87
CA PHE A 57 11.41 -12.53 -18.42
C PHE A 57 10.97 -13.09 -17.06
N PHE A 58 11.11 -14.40 -16.88
CA PHE A 58 10.83 -15.02 -15.60
C PHE A 58 11.70 -14.42 -14.50
N GLU A 59 13.00 -14.32 -14.70
CA GLU A 59 13.94 -13.80 -13.71
C GLU A 59 13.66 -12.35 -13.34
N ILE A 60 13.46 -11.48 -14.35
CA ILE A 60 13.43 -10.03 -14.15
C ILE A 60 12.03 -9.52 -13.81
N VAL A 61 10.98 -10.18 -14.30
CA VAL A 61 9.60 -9.72 -14.21
C VAL A 61 8.72 -10.67 -13.40
N LYS A 62 8.59 -11.93 -13.86
CA LYS A 62 7.63 -12.86 -13.27
C LYS A 62 7.98 -13.24 -11.84
N TYR A 63 9.23 -13.61 -11.59
CA TYR A 63 9.65 -14.04 -10.26
C TYR A 63 9.49 -12.93 -9.21
N PRO A 64 9.94 -11.67 -9.41
CA PRO A 64 9.71 -10.61 -8.44
C PRO A 64 8.23 -10.33 -8.16
N ILE A 65 7.38 -10.35 -9.18
CA ILE A 65 5.94 -10.10 -9.03
C ILE A 65 5.28 -11.25 -8.25
N PHE A 66 5.52 -12.49 -8.68
CA PHE A 66 4.88 -13.66 -8.08
C PHE A 66 5.38 -13.91 -6.65
N SER A 67 6.67 -13.75 -6.39
CA SER A 67 7.18 -13.90 -5.03
C SER A 67 6.64 -12.81 -4.10
N ALA A 68 6.54 -11.57 -4.56
CA ALA A 68 5.92 -10.49 -3.79
C ALA A 68 4.45 -10.76 -3.48
N ALA A 69 3.69 -11.20 -4.49
CA ALA A 69 2.28 -11.56 -4.34
C ALA A 69 2.09 -12.72 -3.35
N LEU A 70 2.86 -13.79 -3.51
CA LEU A 70 2.75 -14.98 -2.65
C LEU A 70 3.18 -14.70 -1.19
N ILE A 71 4.16 -13.82 -0.97
CA ILE A 71 4.52 -13.41 0.38
C ILE A 71 3.40 -12.56 0.99
N ALA A 72 2.82 -11.63 0.22
CA ALA A 72 1.70 -10.84 0.67
C ALA A 72 0.51 -11.73 1.05
N GLU A 73 0.11 -12.62 0.16
CA GLU A 73 -0.98 -13.57 0.36
C GLU A 73 -0.71 -14.47 1.60
N LYS A 74 0.48 -15.05 1.72
CA LYS A 74 0.87 -15.85 2.87
C LYS A 74 0.69 -15.12 4.21
N GLU A 75 1.12 -13.86 4.28
CA GLU A 75 1.13 -13.12 5.54
C GLU A 75 -0.24 -12.52 5.87
N LEU A 76 -0.93 -11.97 4.87
CA LEU A 76 -2.21 -11.31 5.06
C LEU A 76 -3.34 -12.31 5.34
N GLU A 77 -3.38 -13.41 4.62
CA GLU A 77 -4.33 -14.50 4.88
C GLU A 77 -4.07 -15.16 6.26
N ALA A 78 -2.80 -15.24 6.67
CA ALA A 78 -2.46 -15.65 8.01
C ALA A 78 -2.99 -14.69 9.08
N GLN A 79 -2.93 -13.39 8.82
CA GLN A 79 -3.49 -12.38 9.71
C GLN A 79 -5.02 -12.46 9.74
N GLU A 80 -5.66 -12.59 8.60
CA GLU A 80 -7.11 -12.73 8.48
C GLU A 80 -7.62 -13.96 9.28
N ALA A 81 -6.96 -15.10 9.14
CA ALA A 81 -7.30 -16.29 9.92
C ALA A 81 -7.23 -16.03 11.43
N ARG A 82 -6.24 -15.28 11.90
CA ARG A 82 -6.14 -14.91 13.32
C ARG A 82 -7.22 -13.92 13.75
N ASP A 83 -7.55 -12.95 12.90
CA ASP A 83 -8.57 -11.96 13.19
C ASP A 83 -9.95 -12.59 13.29
N ILE A 84 -10.29 -13.51 12.37
CA ILE A 84 -11.55 -14.25 12.38
C ILE A 84 -11.64 -15.17 13.61
N ALA A 85 -10.54 -15.82 13.98
CA ALA A 85 -10.50 -16.73 15.13
C ALA A 85 -10.44 -16.02 16.50
N ARG A 86 -10.36 -14.69 16.53
CA ARG A 86 -10.18 -13.91 17.77
C ARG A 86 -11.41 -14.05 18.71
N PRO A 87 -11.22 -14.42 20.00
CA PRO A 87 -12.33 -14.53 20.94
C PRO A 87 -13.11 -13.22 21.09
N GLY A 88 -14.44 -13.31 21.06
CA GLY A 88 -15.34 -12.15 21.24
C GLY A 88 -15.88 -11.53 19.96
N LEU A 89 -15.31 -11.83 18.80
CA LEU A 89 -15.96 -11.72 17.50
C LEU A 89 -16.72 -13.04 17.25
N PHE A 90 -17.68 -13.06 16.35
CA PHE A 90 -18.39 -14.30 16.01
C PHE A 90 -17.40 -15.24 15.30
N PRO A 91 -16.79 -16.23 15.99
CA PRO A 91 -15.77 -17.06 15.38
C PRO A 91 -16.41 -17.92 14.29
N ASN A 92 -16.04 -17.70 13.07
CA ASN A 92 -16.34 -18.59 11.97
C ASN A 92 -15.12 -19.49 11.73
N ASP A 93 -15.08 -20.63 12.44
CA ASP A 93 -13.95 -21.55 12.38
C ASP A 93 -13.65 -22.04 10.95
N ASP A 94 -14.66 -22.18 10.11
CA ASP A 94 -14.47 -22.66 8.74
C ASP A 94 -13.85 -21.57 7.85
N GLU A 95 -14.23 -20.33 8.02
CA GLU A 95 -13.65 -19.20 7.32
C GLU A 95 -12.19 -18.94 7.78
N ALA A 96 -11.93 -19.01 9.08
CA ALA A 96 -10.57 -18.92 9.61
C ALA A 96 -9.67 -20.05 9.08
N LYS A 97 -10.20 -21.27 8.97
CA LYS A 97 -9.47 -22.39 8.36
C LYS A 97 -9.23 -22.20 6.87
N ALA A 98 -10.19 -21.65 6.14
CA ALA A 98 -10.03 -21.35 4.71
C ALA A 98 -8.91 -20.33 4.49
N ALA A 99 -8.90 -19.21 5.20
CA ALA A 99 -7.83 -18.22 5.13
C ALA A 99 -6.45 -18.83 5.49
N ALA A 100 -6.39 -19.64 6.56
CA ALA A 100 -5.18 -20.35 6.94
C ALA A 100 -4.70 -21.34 5.86
N ALA A 101 -5.61 -21.99 5.17
CA ALA A 101 -5.30 -22.90 4.06
C ALA A 101 -4.74 -22.15 2.84
N VAL A 102 -5.32 -21.01 2.47
CA VAL A 102 -4.80 -20.11 1.42
C VAL A 102 -3.38 -19.66 1.77
N SER A 103 -3.14 -19.21 3.00
CA SER A 103 -1.81 -18.81 3.47
C SER A 103 -0.78 -19.93 3.32
N LEU A 104 -1.13 -21.16 3.69
CA LEU A 104 -0.25 -22.33 3.55
C LEU A 104 -0.01 -22.68 2.06
N SER A 105 -1.04 -22.57 1.23
CA SER A 105 -0.93 -22.79 -0.22
C SER A 105 0.04 -21.80 -0.86
N ALA A 106 -0.08 -20.51 -0.52
CA ALA A 106 0.84 -19.46 -0.97
C ALA A 106 2.29 -19.75 -0.57
N TYR A 107 2.52 -20.20 0.67
CA TYR A 107 3.83 -20.64 1.12
C TYR A 107 4.41 -21.79 0.29
N ASN A 108 3.60 -22.83 0.03
CA ASN A 108 4.04 -23.98 -0.76
C ASN A 108 4.33 -23.59 -2.22
N THR A 109 3.50 -22.73 -2.80
CA THR A 109 3.70 -22.20 -4.16
C THR A 109 4.98 -21.35 -4.23
N LEU A 110 5.27 -20.53 -3.22
CA LEU A 110 6.53 -19.78 -3.15
C LEU A 110 7.75 -20.70 -3.13
N LYS A 111 7.68 -21.82 -2.38
CA LYS A 111 8.77 -22.82 -2.39
C LYS A 111 8.97 -23.44 -3.76
N GLN A 112 7.88 -23.76 -4.48
CA GLN A 112 7.96 -24.28 -5.83
C GLN A 112 8.55 -23.25 -6.81
N LEU A 113 8.13 -21.99 -6.69
CA LEU A 113 8.65 -20.88 -7.49
C LEU A 113 10.17 -20.71 -7.29
N ASN A 114 10.64 -20.76 -6.05
CA ASN A 114 12.06 -20.70 -5.70
C ASN A 114 12.84 -21.89 -6.27
N ALA A 115 12.27 -23.09 -6.16
CA ALA A 115 12.89 -24.30 -6.72
C ALA A 115 12.99 -24.24 -8.25
N TYR A 116 11.97 -23.66 -8.92
CA TYR A 116 12.04 -23.42 -10.36
C TYR A 116 13.10 -22.41 -10.73
N TYR A 117 13.18 -21.28 -10.05
CA TYR A 117 14.21 -20.25 -10.28
C TYR A 117 15.63 -20.84 -10.22
N MET A 118 15.91 -21.66 -9.21
CA MET A 118 17.25 -22.28 -9.03
C MET A 118 17.62 -23.24 -10.18
N LYS A 119 16.63 -23.74 -10.95
CA LYS A 119 16.89 -24.63 -12.10
C LYS A 119 17.10 -23.88 -13.41
N LEU A 120 16.77 -22.59 -13.47
CA LEU A 120 16.93 -21.79 -14.68
C LEU A 120 18.39 -21.75 -15.16
N GLY A 121 18.55 -21.59 -16.47
CA GLY A 121 19.88 -21.52 -17.09
C GLY A 121 20.75 -22.74 -16.82
N LYS A 122 20.15 -23.95 -16.72
CA LYS A 122 20.83 -25.22 -16.40
C LYS A 122 21.53 -25.21 -15.02
N GLY A 123 20.90 -24.52 -14.05
CA GLY A 123 21.42 -24.41 -12.69
C GLY A 123 22.46 -23.30 -12.48
N LYS A 124 22.63 -22.41 -13.45
CA LYS A 124 23.51 -21.22 -13.33
C LYS A 124 23.18 -20.38 -12.10
N TRP A 125 21.90 -20.35 -11.70
CA TRP A 125 21.39 -19.57 -10.58
C TRP A 125 21.15 -20.41 -9.31
N SER A 126 21.68 -21.63 -9.25
CA SER A 126 21.35 -22.63 -8.22
C SER A 126 21.59 -22.20 -6.77
N ASN A 127 22.34 -21.16 -6.48
CA ASN A 127 22.53 -20.64 -5.13
C ASN A 127 22.28 -19.15 -5.02
N PHE A 128 21.75 -18.54 -6.07
CA PHE A 128 21.56 -17.08 -6.10
C PHE A 128 20.46 -16.62 -5.16
N ILE A 129 19.42 -17.45 -4.97
CA ILE A 129 18.34 -17.21 -4.00
C ILE A 129 18.42 -18.29 -2.91
N SER A 130 19.58 -18.53 -2.36
CA SER A 130 19.72 -19.42 -1.22
C SER A 130 19.25 -18.68 0.03
N ILE A 131 17.97 -18.85 0.33
CA ILE A 131 17.32 -18.28 1.52
C ILE A 131 17.59 -19.22 2.70
N ASN A 132 18.84 -19.44 3.02
CA ASN A 132 19.28 -20.31 4.11
C ASN A 132 19.53 -19.55 5.42
N GLY A 133 19.07 -18.31 5.54
CA GLY A 133 19.23 -17.53 6.76
C GLY A 133 18.00 -17.59 7.65
N ALA A 134 18.21 -17.82 8.95
CA ALA A 134 17.19 -17.61 9.98
C ALA A 134 16.61 -16.16 9.98
N GLU A 135 17.22 -15.30 9.21
CA GLU A 135 16.94 -13.87 9.11
C GLU A 135 15.85 -13.52 8.10
N MET A 136 15.47 -14.43 7.19
CA MET A 136 14.45 -14.19 6.17
C MET A 136 13.15 -14.93 6.50
N GLN A 137 12.13 -14.20 6.87
CA GLN A 137 10.80 -14.76 7.20
C GLN A 137 10.03 -15.25 5.98
N ALA A 138 10.34 -14.77 4.78
CA ALA A 138 9.66 -15.19 3.56
C ALA A 138 9.59 -16.72 3.36
N PRO A 139 10.64 -17.51 3.65
CA PRO A 139 10.59 -18.97 3.54
C PRO A 139 10.01 -19.68 4.76
N GLN A 140 9.62 -18.96 5.81
CA GLN A 140 9.06 -19.57 7.01
C GLN A 140 7.57 -19.85 6.83
N LEU A 141 7.09 -20.87 7.54
CA LEU A 141 5.66 -21.17 7.63
C LEU A 141 4.89 -19.95 8.16
N PRO A 142 3.69 -19.71 7.66
CA PRO A 142 2.84 -18.68 8.22
C PRO A 142 2.53 -18.95 9.69
N GLY A 143 2.52 -17.90 10.50
CA GLY A 143 2.39 -17.99 11.96
C GLY A 143 0.97 -18.25 12.48
N THR A 144 0.12 -18.94 11.72
CA THR A 144 -1.29 -19.11 12.05
C THR A 144 -1.67 -20.49 12.47
N LEU A 145 -0.89 -21.49 12.09
CA LEU A 145 -1.31 -22.87 12.20
C LEU A 145 -0.42 -23.61 13.19
N THR A 146 -1.06 -24.38 14.06
CA THR A 146 -0.38 -25.40 14.85
C THR A 146 0.13 -26.54 13.93
N ALA A 147 1.10 -27.30 14.42
CA ALA A 147 1.64 -28.45 13.67
C ALA A 147 0.56 -29.48 13.28
N ASN A 148 -0.52 -29.58 14.07
CA ASN A 148 -1.63 -30.50 13.79
C ASN A 148 -2.53 -29.97 12.67
N GLU A 149 -2.82 -28.66 12.65
CA GLU A 149 -3.60 -28.01 11.60
C GLU A 149 -2.85 -28.08 10.26
N ILE A 150 -1.55 -27.85 10.25
CA ILE A 150 -0.71 -28.03 9.06
C ILE A 150 -0.81 -29.47 8.51
N LYS A 151 -0.85 -30.47 9.38
CA LYS A 151 -1.01 -31.86 8.95
C LYS A 151 -2.37 -32.14 8.31
N GLN A 152 -3.43 -31.50 8.79
CA GLN A 152 -4.78 -31.66 8.25
C GLN A 152 -4.92 -31.00 6.86
N LEU A 153 -4.22 -29.91 6.61
CA LEU A 153 -4.26 -29.18 5.34
C LEU A 153 -3.28 -29.72 4.28
N LYS A 154 -2.45 -30.73 4.62
CA LYS A 154 -1.51 -31.33 3.68
C LYS A 154 -2.24 -32.03 2.54
N GLY A 155 -2.02 -31.54 1.33
CA GLY A 155 -2.52 -32.11 0.08
C GLY A 155 -3.75 -31.41 -0.49
N GLU A 156 -4.32 -30.44 0.20
CA GLU A 156 -5.37 -29.59 -0.32
C GLU A 156 -4.74 -28.35 -0.96
N ALA A 157 -5.14 -28.05 -2.18
CA ALA A 157 -4.80 -26.79 -2.85
C ALA A 157 -5.99 -25.84 -2.63
N PHE A 158 -5.71 -24.73 -1.96
CA PHE A 158 -6.68 -23.68 -1.78
C PHE A 158 -6.17 -22.44 -2.53
N ASP A 159 -7.00 -21.93 -3.40
CA ASP A 159 -6.77 -20.63 -4.04
C ASP A 159 -7.79 -19.65 -3.49
N ARG A 160 -7.35 -18.44 -3.26
CA ARG A 160 -8.24 -17.32 -2.98
C ARG A 160 -9.13 -17.06 -4.19
N ASP A 161 -10.38 -16.68 -3.98
CA ASP A 161 -11.26 -16.26 -5.07
C ASP A 161 -10.72 -14.96 -5.70
N GLN A 162 -10.10 -15.10 -6.86
CA GLN A 162 -9.40 -14.02 -7.57
C GLN A 162 -10.31 -13.24 -8.52
N ASP A 163 -11.49 -13.78 -8.81
CA ASP A 163 -12.37 -13.23 -9.84
C ASP A 163 -13.29 -12.12 -9.30
N LEU A 164 -13.45 -12.03 -7.99
CA LEU A 164 -14.32 -11.06 -7.37
C LEU A 164 -13.55 -9.79 -6.97
N GLN A 165 -13.92 -8.67 -7.58
CA GLN A 165 -13.48 -7.38 -7.07
C GLN A 165 -14.09 -7.17 -5.67
N PRO A 166 -13.28 -6.92 -4.63
CA PRO A 166 -13.78 -6.74 -3.28
C PRO A 166 -14.84 -5.64 -3.19
N LEU A 167 -15.93 -5.92 -2.52
CA LEU A 167 -16.97 -4.93 -2.27
C LEU A 167 -16.46 -3.92 -1.24
N VAL A 168 -16.51 -2.65 -1.63
CA VAL A 168 -16.17 -1.57 -0.72
C VAL A 168 -17.39 -1.23 0.12
N ASN A 169 -17.36 -1.60 1.39
CA ASN A 169 -18.44 -1.32 2.33
C ASN A 169 -17.89 -0.53 3.54
N PHE A 170 -18.38 0.67 3.74
CA PHE A 170 -17.99 1.53 4.85
C PHE A 170 -19.19 1.82 5.75
N THR A 171 -19.03 1.61 7.06
CA THR A 171 -20.03 1.95 8.06
C THR A 171 -20.22 3.46 8.21
N LYS A 172 -19.14 4.23 8.04
CA LYS A 172 -19.15 5.68 7.93
C LYS A 172 -18.44 6.09 6.65
N PRO A 173 -18.92 7.10 5.92
CA PRO A 173 -18.36 7.48 4.64
C PRO A 173 -16.92 8.01 4.76
N ILE A 174 -16.18 7.86 3.66
CA ILE A 174 -14.86 8.43 3.46
C ILE A 174 -14.78 9.01 2.05
N ILE A 175 -14.16 10.16 1.92
CA ILE A 175 -13.87 10.80 0.64
C ILE A 175 -12.36 10.75 0.44
N ALA A 176 -11.88 9.91 -0.47
CA ALA A 176 -10.46 9.78 -0.77
C ALA A 176 -10.18 10.07 -2.24
N LYS A 177 -9.07 10.73 -2.51
CA LYS A 177 -8.63 11.10 -3.86
C LYS A 177 -7.13 10.86 -4.04
N ASN A 178 -6.76 10.50 -5.25
CA ASN A 178 -5.37 10.57 -5.66
C ASN A 178 -4.96 12.03 -5.93
N ALA A 179 -3.70 12.33 -5.75
CA ALA A 179 -3.20 13.69 -5.95
C ALA A 179 -3.44 14.21 -7.37
N TYR A 180 -3.43 13.34 -8.38
CA TYR A 180 -3.66 13.72 -9.79
C TYR A 180 -5.14 13.97 -10.15
N ASP A 181 -6.09 13.68 -9.24
CA ASP A 181 -7.54 13.91 -9.44
C ASP A 181 -7.93 15.37 -9.08
N TYR A 182 -6.99 16.31 -9.20
CA TYR A 182 -7.26 17.73 -8.94
C TYR A 182 -8.20 18.32 -9.99
N THR A 183 -9.04 19.28 -9.55
CA THR A 183 -9.94 20.04 -10.43
C THR A 183 -9.19 21.13 -11.20
N SER A 184 -8.24 21.78 -10.52
CA SER A 184 -7.36 22.80 -11.09
C SER A 184 -6.08 22.90 -10.26
N TYR A 185 -5.07 23.60 -10.80
CA TYR A 185 -3.84 23.87 -10.09
C TYR A 185 -3.32 25.28 -10.36
N THR A 186 -2.46 25.76 -9.49
CA THR A 186 -1.74 27.02 -9.66
C THR A 186 -0.24 26.72 -9.73
N LYS A 187 0.42 27.30 -10.74
CA LYS A 187 1.89 27.20 -10.90
C LYS A 187 2.62 27.92 -9.79
N ALA A 188 3.86 27.56 -9.59
CA ALA A 188 4.73 28.31 -8.71
C ALA A 188 4.89 29.77 -9.18
N PRO A 189 4.94 30.75 -8.26
CA PRO A 189 5.19 32.13 -8.63
C PRO A 189 6.59 32.26 -9.23
N VAL A 190 6.69 33.03 -10.33
CA VAL A 190 7.98 33.31 -11.00
C VAL A 190 8.72 34.38 -10.21
N LEU A 191 9.83 34.03 -9.60
CA LEU A 191 10.72 34.98 -8.98
C LEU A 191 11.64 35.62 -10.06
N LYS A 192 12.03 36.88 -9.84
CA LYS A 192 12.88 37.63 -10.79
C LYS A 192 14.18 36.85 -11.07
N GLY A 193 14.42 36.53 -12.35
CA GLY A 193 15.58 35.77 -12.78
C GLY A 193 15.43 34.22 -12.70
N GLN A 194 14.27 33.70 -12.39
CA GLN A 194 14.00 32.26 -12.38
C GLN A 194 13.04 31.86 -13.51
N THR A 195 13.19 30.63 -13.99
CA THR A 195 12.24 30.00 -14.91
C THR A 195 10.99 29.57 -14.18
N ALA A 196 9.82 29.76 -14.78
CA ALA A 196 8.55 29.25 -14.23
C ALA A 196 8.63 27.74 -14.05
N GLN A 197 8.31 27.29 -12.84
CA GLN A 197 8.21 25.86 -12.55
C GLN A 197 6.75 25.43 -12.52
N ASP A 198 6.44 24.36 -13.25
CA ASP A 198 5.12 23.75 -13.28
C ASP A 198 5.05 22.55 -12.37
N ILE A 199 3.85 22.08 -12.08
CA ILE A 199 3.66 20.78 -11.41
C ILE A 199 4.14 19.67 -12.34
N GLU A 200 4.59 18.57 -11.75
CA GLU A 200 5.10 17.42 -12.50
C GLU A 200 4.40 16.15 -12.04
N LEU A 201 3.80 15.41 -12.99
CA LEU A 201 3.26 14.08 -12.71
C LEU A 201 4.41 13.06 -12.67
N LYS A 202 4.47 12.29 -11.60
CA LYS A 202 5.46 11.24 -11.37
C LYS A 202 4.81 9.87 -11.55
N PRO A 203 4.84 9.30 -12.77
CA PRO A 203 4.28 7.98 -13.02
C PRO A 203 5.04 6.91 -12.25
N LEU A 204 4.34 5.84 -11.88
CA LEU A 204 4.84 4.69 -11.14
C LEU A 204 5.37 5.03 -9.73
N LEU A 205 4.94 6.16 -9.16
CA LEU A 205 5.34 6.58 -7.82
C LEU A 205 4.12 6.67 -6.89
N GLY A 206 4.30 6.22 -5.66
CA GLY A 206 3.27 6.20 -4.61
C GLY A 206 2.27 5.07 -4.74
N HIS A 207 1.37 4.97 -3.78
CA HIS A 207 0.27 4.00 -3.80
C HIS A 207 -0.74 4.29 -4.92
N SER A 208 -0.85 5.56 -5.33
CA SER A 208 -1.67 5.97 -6.47
C SER A 208 -1.10 5.55 -7.84
N ASN A 209 0.15 5.08 -7.89
CA ASN A 209 0.95 4.86 -9.10
C ASN A 209 1.16 6.11 -9.96
N LYS A 210 0.81 7.31 -9.45
CA LYS A 210 0.96 8.57 -10.19
C LYS A 210 0.90 9.75 -9.22
N ALA A 211 1.99 9.98 -8.49
CA ALA A 211 2.10 11.09 -7.57
C ALA A 211 2.29 12.44 -8.30
N VAL A 212 2.04 13.55 -7.61
CA VAL A 212 2.19 14.91 -8.14
C VAL A 212 3.27 15.67 -7.38
N LYS A 213 4.34 16.03 -8.07
CA LYS A 213 5.40 16.89 -7.52
C LYS A 213 5.01 18.35 -7.66
N LEU A 214 5.09 19.09 -6.57
CA LEU A 214 4.82 20.50 -6.49
C LEU A 214 6.11 21.29 -6.23
N PRO A 215 6.46 22.26 -7.09
CA PRO A 215 7.46 23.25 -6.74
C PRO A 215 6.90 24.21 -5.66
N LYS A 216 7.78 24.84 -4.90
CA LYS A 216 7.42 25.80 -3.86
C LYS A 216 6.46 26.87 -4.37
N GLY A 217 5.33 27.03 -3.70
CA GLY A 217 4.30 27.99 -4.02
C GLY A 217 3.22 27.50 -4.98
N ALA A 218 3.43 26.36 -5.67
CA ALA A 218 2.38 25.74 -6.46
C ALA A 218 1.30 25.10 -5.57
N SER A 219 0.08 24.97 -6.08
CA SER A 219 -1.03 24.37 -5.34
C SER A 219 -1.94 23.54 -6.25
N LEU A 220 -2.56 22.53 -5.64
CA LEU A 220 -3.65 21.73 -6.21
C LEU A 220 -4.97 22.11 -5.56
N ARG A 221 -6.01 22.24 -6.36
CA ARG A 221 -7.39 22.47 -5.89
C ARG A 221 -8.28 21.30 -6.27
N TYR A 222 -9.02 20.81 -5.30
CA TYR A 222 -10.04 19.78 -5.46
C TYR A 222 -11.40 20.36 -5.14
N LYS A 223 -12.41 19.95 -5.94
CA LYS A 223 -13.82 20.23 -5.68
C LYS A 223 -14.55 18.91 -5.52
N PHE A 224 -15.40 18.83 -4.53
CA PHE A 224 -16.24 17.66 -4.27
C PHE A 224 -17.55 18.07 -3.59
N ALA A 225 -18.51 17.17 -3.57
CA ALA A 225 -19.74 17.32 -2.81
C ALA A 225 -19.76 16.30 -1.67
N SER A 226 -20.32 16.70 -0.54
CA SER A 226 -20.64 15.80 0.57
C SER A 226 -22.07 16.03 1.00
N SER A 227 -22.81 14.94 1.19
CA SER A 227 -24.13 14.96 1.85
C SER A 227 -24.02 14.62 3.34
N GLN A 228 -22.81 14.41 3.84
CA GLN A 228 -22.56 14.10 5.23
C GLN A 228 -22.12 15.34 5.98
N ILE A 229 -22.62 15.47 7.22
CA ILE A 229 -22.32 16.56 8.14
C ILE A 229 -21.59 15.96 9.35
N GLY A 230 -20.55 16.59 9.82
CA GLY A 230 -19.89 16.21 11.05
C GLY A 230 -18.38 16.40 11.06
N ASP A 231 -17.80 16.00 12.16
CA ASP A 231 -16.36 16.02 12.30
C ASP A 231 -15.72 14.96 11.44
N THR A 232 -14.68 15.37 10.72
CA THR A 232 -13.91 14.52 9.83
C THR A 232 -12.43 14.64 10.15
N ARG A 233 -11.69 13.58 9.89
CA ARG A 233 -10.23 13.59 9.89
C ARG A 233 -9.74 13.74 8.46
N PHE A 234 -9.13 14.90 8.16
CA PHE A 234 -8.35 15.04 6.93
C PHE A 234 -6.99 14.38 7.11
N THR A 235 -6.59 13.55 6.16
CA THR A 235 -5.27 12.92 6.11
C THR A 235 -4.63 13.18 4.76
N LEU A 236 -3.41 13.73 4.78
CA LEU A 236 -2.57 13.96 3.60
C LEU A 236 -1.44 12.93 3.57
N ALA A 237 -1.27 12.26 2.42
CA ALA A 237 -0.18 11.34 2.13
C ALA A 237 0.81 11.98 1.15
N VAL A 238 2.07 12.04 1.55
CA VAL A 238 3.18 12.60 0.76
C VAL A 238 4.28 11.55 0.65
N ILE A 239 4.92 11.46 -0.51
CA ILE A 239 6.06 10.57 -0.72
C ILE A 239 7.24 11.02 0.17
N PRO A 240 7.83 10.13 0.96
CA PRO A 240 9.03 10.45 1.73
C PRO A 240 10.16 10.89 0.79
N SER A 241 10.54 12.15 0.83
CA SER A 241 11.67 12.65 0.07
C SER A 241 12.79 13.10 1.02
N TYR A 242 13.84 12.29 1.10
CA TYR A 242 14.97 12.56 1.98
C TYR A 242 16.03 13.37 1.24
N LEU A 243 15.77 14.66 1.05
CA LEU A 243 16.82 15.56 0.58
C LEU A 243 17.75 15.89 1.75
N GLN A 244 19.00 15.54 1.62
CA GLN A 244 20.02 15.72 2.66
C GLN A 244 20.10 17.16 3.18
N ASN A 245 19.81 18.14 2.35
CA ASN A 245 19.96 19.56 2.66
C ASN A 245 18.63 20.31 2.92
N ALA A 246 17.47 19.65 2.78
CA ALA A 246 16.19 20.31 3.05
C ALA A 246 15.92 20.34 4.56
N LYS A 247 15.80 21.54 5.13
CA LYS A 247 15.42 21.72 6.54
C LYS A 247 13.96 21.37 6.79
N ASN A 248 13.07 21.68 5.85
CA ASN A 248 11.63 21.52 5.96
C ASN A 248 11.04 20.90 4.69
N MET A 249 9.89 20.24 4.85
CA MET A 249 9.01 19.83 3.77
C MET A 249 7.57 20.11 4.25
N ARG A 250 7.14 21.37 4.07
CA ARG A 250 5.85 21.85 4.58
C ARG A 250 4.84 21.96 3.47
N VAL A 251 3.62 21.63 3.82
CA VAL A 251 2.43 21.76 2.98
C VAL A 251 1.38 22.52 3.76
N SER A 252 0.71 23.50 3.16
CA SER A 252 -0.47 24.11 3.74
C SER A 252 -1.72 23.53 3.07
N VAL A 253 -2.72 23.23 3.88
CA VAL A 253 -4.02 22.73 3.45
C VAL A 253 -5.10 23.67 3.94
N SER A 254 -5.95 24.15 3.03
CA SER A 254 -7.13 24.94 3.35
C SER A 254 -8.37 24.22 2.84
N ILE A 255 -9.40 24.14 3.66
CA ILE A 255 -10.71 23.58 3.29
C ILE A 255 -11.71 24.75 3.33
N ASP A 256 -12.45 24.93 2.24
CA ASP A 256 -13.48 25.99 2.05
C ASP A 256 -12.96 27.41 2.36
N ASN A 257 -11.71 27.68 1.96
CA ASN A 257 -11.00 28.92 2.21
C ASN A 257 -10.83 29.28 3.71
N ALA A 258 -10.94 28.30 4.60
CA ALA A 258 -10.61 28.48 6.01
C ALA A 258 -9.12 28.75 6.20
N GLN A 259 -8.74 29.19 7.40
CA GLN A 259 -7.34 29.39 7.76
C GLN A 259 -6.52 28.14 7.45
N PRO A 260 -5.45 28.25 6.63
CA PRO A 260 -4.66 27.07 6.25
C PRO A 260 -3.97 26.40 7.44
N VAL A 261 -4.05 25.08 7.50
CA VAL A 261 -3.26 24.24 8.41
C VAL A 261 -1.93 23.92 7.75
N VAL A 262 -0.83 24.16 8.45
CA VAL A 262 0.51 23.85 7.96
C VAL A 262 0.97 22.50 8.50
N CYS A 263 1.18 21.54 7.61
CA CYS A 263 1.68 20.20 7.89
C CYS A 263 3.18 20.14 7.62
N GLN A 264 3.99 19.75 8.63
CA GLN A 264 5.40 19.41 8.43
C GLN A 264 5.51 17.94 8.04
N MET A 265 5.87 17.69 6.78
CA MET A 265 5.97 16.34 6.23
C MET A 265 7.37 15.73 6.38
N LYS A 266 8.38 16.54 6.72
CA LYS A 266 9.71 16.01 7.03
C LYS A 266 9.72 15.46 8.43
N GLU A 267 10.10 14.20 8.56
CA GLU A 267 10.25 13.51 9.83
C GLU A 267 11.73 13.41 10.23
N ASP A 268 11.98 13.28 11.52
CA ASP A 268 13.32 12.96 12.02
C ASP A 268 13.68 11.53 11.59
N THR A 269 14.75 11.37 10.82
CA THR A 269 15.20 10.08 10.28
C THR A 269 15.56 9.05 11.35
N SER A 270 15.81 9.48 12.59
CA SER A 270 16.04 8.61 13.74
C SER A 270 14.75 8.14 14.41
N SER A 271 13.62 8.79 14.13
CA SER A 271 12.35 8.50 14.76
C SER A 271 11.75 7.17 14.30
N LYS A 272 10.90 6.60 15.14
CA LYS A 272 10.14 5.39 14.80
C LYS A 272 9.16 5.70 13.65
N ASP A 273 8.52 6.86 13.68
CA ASP A 273 7.57 7.29 12.66
C ASP A 273 8.22 7.39 11.27
N SER A 274 9.43 7.93 11.20
CA SER A 274 10.19 7.99 9.94
C SER A 274 10.45 6.60 9.35
N LYS A 275 10.75 5.62 10.17
CA LYS A 275 10.94 4.23 9.71
C LYS A 275 9.64 3.66 9.14
N PHE A 276 8.51 3.87 9.82
CA PHE A 276 7.21 3.44 9.33
C PHE A 276 6.84 4.14 8.02
N SER A 277 7.09 5.44 7.91
CA SER A 277 6.83 6.20 6.70
C SER A 277 7.65 5.71 5.50
N ILE A 278 8.90 5.29 5.72
CA ILE A 278 9.74 4.68 4.68
C ILE A 278 9.15 3.34 4.22
N TRP A 279 8.76 2.49 5.16
CA TRP A 279 8.19 1.18 4.81
C TRP A 279 6.84 1.28 4.12
N ARG A 280 6.01 2.20 4.59
CA ARG A 280 4.73 2.52 3.96
C ARG A 280 4.90 3.16 2.57
N GLY A 281 6.02 3.85 2.33
CA GLY A 281 6.22 4.68 1.14
C GLY A 281 5.44 5.99 1.16
N GLN A 282 4.88 6.35 2.30
CA GLN A 282 4.09 7.58 2.51
C GLN A 282 4.34 8.16 3.91
N VAL A 283 4.49 9.48 4.00
CA VAL A 283 4.37 10.24 5.25
C VAL A 283 2.92 10.70 5.37
N LEU A 284 2.28 10.40 6.48
CA LEU A 284 0.90 10.82 6.76
C LEU A 284 0.89 11.94 7.78
N LYS A 285 0.07 12.97 7.53
CA LYS A 285 -0.27 13.99 8.53
C LYS A 285 -1.77 14.25 8.49
N SER A 286 -2.37 14.30 9.67
CA SER A 286 -3.81 14.45 9.82
C SER A 286 -4.16 15.64 10.71
N PHE A 287 -5.34 16.19 10.49
CA PHE A 287 -5.99 17.17 11.35
C PHE A 287 -7.51 17.03 11.24
N TYR A 288 -8.23 17.58 12.21
CA TYR A 288 -9.68 17.49 12.24
C TYR A 288 -10.32 18.73 11.65
N VAL A 289 -11.45 18.55 10.98
CA VAL A 289 -12.27 19.60 10.39
C VAL A 289 -13.74 19.17 10.41
N THR A 290 -14.65 20.10 10.67
CA THR A 290 -16.09 19.86 10.56
C THR A 290 -16.54 20.21 9.15
N LEU A 291 -17.16 19.26 8.44
CA LEU A 291 -17.78 19.47 7.15
C LEU A 291 -19.30 19.68 7.33
N LEU A 292 -19.85 20.54 6.48
CA LEU A 292 -21.29 20.72 6.30
C LEU A 292 -21.76 19.96 5.06
N ASP A 293 -23.07 19.93 4.86
CA ASP A 293 -23.64 19.45 3.59
C ASP A 293 -23.36 20.47 2.47
N GLY A 294 -23.00 19.98 1.29
CA GLY A 294 -22.83 20.83 0.12
C GLY A 294 -21.55 20.60 -0.69
N TYR A 295 -21.16 21.66 -1.39
CA TYR A 295 -19.95 21.69 -2.21
C TYR A 295 -18.77 22.23 -1.42
N HIS A 296 -17.66 21.53 -1.50
CA HIS A 296 -16.44 21.85 -0.78
C HIS A 296 -15.25 22.01 -1.72
N THR A 297 -14.25 22.73 -1.21
CA THR A 297 -12.95 22.88 -1.87
C THR A 297 -11.82 22.54 -0.92
N ILE A 298 -10.79 21.88 -1.43
CA ILE A 298 -9.53 21.67 -0.73
C ILE A 298 -8.42 22.29 -1.57
N ASP A 299 -7.64 23.17 -0.98
CA ASP A 299 -6.41 23.72 -1.56
C ASP A 299 -5.21 23.16 -0.83
N ILE A 300 -4.33 22.48 -1.56
CA ILE A 300 -3.08 21.91 -1.04
C ILE A 300 -1.92 22.64 -1.70
N LYS A 301 -1.15 23.40 -0.92
CA LYS A 301 -0.05 24.24 -1.43
C LYS A 301 1.29 23.83 -0.86
N ALA A 302 2.29 23.65 -1.70
CA ALA A 302 3.66 23.44 -1.29
C ALA A 302 4.29 24.74 -0.75
N LEU A 303 4.77 24.69 0.49
CA LEU A 303 5.51 25.80 1.11
C LEU A 303 7.03 25.69 0.95
N ASP A 304 7.49 24.47 0.64
CA ASP A 304 8.89 24.17 0.38
C ASP A 304 9.02 23.39 -0.95
N ASP A 305 10.22 23.27 -1.49
CA ASP A 305 10.48 22.50 -2.69
C ASP A 305 10.41 20.97 -2.41
N ASN A 306 10.25 20.21 -3.49
CA ASN A 306 10.24 18.74 -3.49
C ASN A 306 9.10 18.07 -2.69
N VAL A 307 8.01 18.76 -2.53
CA VAL A 307 6.77 18.16 -2.05
C VAL A 307 6.20 17.30 -3.16
N ILE A 308 5.98 16.02 -2.87
CA ILE A 308 5.38 15.06 -3.81
C ILE A 308 4.14 14.46 -3.14
N ILE A 309 2.97 14.92 -3.56
CA ILE A 309 1.70 14.49 -2.98
C ILE A 309 1.25 13.23 -3.70
N ASP A 310 0.79 12.24 -2.92
CA ASP A 310 0.29 10.97 -3.42
C ASP A 310 -1.24 10.89 -3.33
N GLN A 311 -1.80 11.02 -2.15
CA GLN A 311 -3.23 10.88 -1.89
C GLN A 311 -3.68 11.76 -0.73
N TRP A 312 -4.99 11.95 -0.61
CA TRP A 312 -5.61 12.52 0.58
C TRP A 312 -6.98 11.90 0.85
N ALA A 313 -7.43 11.98 2.09
CA ALA A 313 -8.76 11.53 2.49
C ALA A 313 -9.38 12.45 3.53
N LEU A 314 -10.72 12.53 3.51
CA LEU A 314 -11.59 13.05 4.55
C LEU A 314 -12.42 11.89 5.08
N ASP A 315 -12.21 11.51 6.31
CA ASP A 315 -12.85 10.36 6.94
C ASP A 315 -13.82 10.81 8.03
N PHE A 316 -15.10 10.45 7.90
CA PHE A 316 -16.13 10.71 8.91
C PHE A 316 -16.05 9.75 10.10
N ASP A 317 -15.26 8.69 9.99
CA ASP A 317 -14.82 7.91 11.13
C ASP A 317 -13.44 8.39 11.57
N VAL A 318 -13.42 9.29 12.55
CA VAL A 318 -12.19 9.97 12.98
C VAL A 318 -11.18 9.05 13.64
N ASP A 319 -11.61 7.90 14.14
CA ASP A 319 -10.78 6.91 14.81
C ASP A 319 -10.31 5.79 13.87
N ARG A 320 -10.83 5.76 12.64
CA ARG A 320 -10.49 4.74 11.67
C ARG A 320 -9.01 4.81 11.27
N GLU A 321 -8.35 3.67 11.31
CA GLU A 321 -7.01 3.50 10.75
C GLU A 321 -7.07 2.63 9.50
N TYR A 322 -6.30 2.98 8.48
CA TYR A 322 -6.17 2.22 7.24
C TYR A 322 -4.76 2.35 6.68
N TYR A 323 -4.30 1.31 6.02
CA TYR A 323 -3.01 1.30 5.36
C TYR A 323 -3.10 1.78 3.91
N VAL A 324 -4.13 1.37 3.18
CA VAL A 324 -4.36 1.75 1.78
C VAL A 324 -5.54 2.71 1.69
N PHE A 325 -5.29 3.91 1.17
CA PHE A 325 -6.36 4.89 0.95
C PHE A 325 -7.46 4.31 0.08
N PRO A 326 -8.73 4.33 0.51
CA PRO A 326 -9.85 3.75 -0.20
C PRO A 326 -10.34 4.68 -1.31
N VAL A 327 -9.50 4.94 -2.29
CA VAL A 327 -9.86 5.75 -3.46
C VAL A 327 -10.80 4.94 -4.34
N LEU A 328 -12.05 5.34 -4.37
CA LEU A 328 -13.06 4.78 -5.27
C LEU A 328 -12.90 5.41 -6.65
N LYS A 329 -12.87 4.56 -7.68
CA LYS A 329 -12.85 4.99 -9.08
C LYS A 329 -14.23 5.33 -9.57
#